data_752f71e176d2091b22e73efdbb4c30f0
#
_entry.id   752f71e176d2091b22e73efdbb4c30f0
#
_cell.length_a   1.000
_cell.length_b   1.000
_cell.length_c   1.000
_cell.angle_alpha   90.00
_cell.angle_beta   90.00
_cell.angle_gamma   90.00
#
_symmetry.space_group_name_H-M   'P 1'
#
loop_
_entity.id
_entity.type
_entity.pdbx_description
1 polymer ?
#
loop_
_entity_poly.entity_id
_entity_poly.type
_entity_poly.pdbx_seq_one_letter_code
_entity_poly.pdbx_strand_id
1 'polypeptide(L)'
;MAKAVDPFTYRVTWSEEDSEYVGLCAEFPSLSWLEATPEDALKGIRSLVRKTVADLKRNNEAVPEPISTRSYSGKFMVRVPPAVHRLLAIQAAESGVSLNRLVSSKLS
;
A
#
# COMPACT_ATOMS: atom_id res chain seq x y z
N MET A 1 -18.94 15.05 20.12
CA MET A 1 -18.17 13.82 20.26
C MET A 1 -17.27 13.62 19.03
N ALA A 2 -16.00 13.48 19.24
CA ALA A 2 -15.07 13.27 18.13
C ALA A 2 -15.26 11.86 17.54
N LYS A 3 -15.30 11.77 16.21
CA LYS A 3 -15.29 10.47 15.54
C LYS A 3 -13.90 9.85 15.66
N ALA A 4 -13.85 8.54 15.83
CA ALA A 4 -12.58 7.82 15.74
C ALA A 4 -12.01 7.98 14.33
N VAL A 5 -10.76 8.38 14.23
CA VAL A 5 -10.05 8.54 12.97
C VAL A 5 -9.34 7.23 12.65
N ASP A 6 -9.55 6.71 11.45
CA ASP A 6 -8.92 5.49 10.99
C ASP A 6 -8.37 5.71 9.58
N PRO A 7 -7.20 6.35 9.46
CA PRO A 7 -6.62 6.71 8.16
C PRO A 7 -5.82 5.59 7.51
N PHE A 8 -5.83 4.37 8.07
CA PHE A 8 -5.14 3.23 7.49
C PHE A 8 -5.76 2.79 6.16
N THR A 9 -4.97 2.12 5.35
CA THR A 9 -5.35 1.74 3.99
C THR A 9 -5.88 0.32 3.95
N TYR A 10 -7.17 0.17 3.76
CA TYR A 10 -7.84 -1.12 3.75
C TYR A 10 -8.18 -1.57 2.34
N ARG A 11 -8.18 -2.87 2.16
CA ARG A 11 -8.63 -3.50 0.92
C ARG A 11 -9.41 -4.77 1.27
N VAL A 12 -10.51 -4.97 0.56
CA VAL A 12 -11.31 -6.20 0.67
C VAL A 12 -11.32 -6.85 -0.71
N THR A 13 -11.05 -8.13 -0.76
CA THR A 13 -11.05 -8.88 -2.02
C THR A 13 -11.58 -10.30 -1.78
N TRP A 14 -12.04 -10.93 -2.86
CA TRP A 14 -12.46 -12.32 -2.81
C TRP A 14 -11.25 -13.24 -2.79
N SER A 15 -11.29 -14.26 -1.92
CA SER A 15 -10.29 -15.32 -1.86
C SER A 15 -10.93 -16.60 -2.39
N GLU A 16 -10.57 -17.00 -3.59
CA GLU A 16 -11.10 -18.24 -4.19
C GLU A 16 -10.67 -19.46 -3.38
N GLU A 17 -9.45 -19.46 -2.89
CA GLU A 17 -8.91 -20.54 -2.07
C GLU A 17 -9.71 -20.76 -0.80
N ASP A 18 -10.12 -19.68 -0.14
CA ASP A 18 -10.84 -19.73 1.14
C ASP A 18 -12.35 -19.68 0.96
N SER A 19 -12.84 -19.42 -0.25
CA SER A 19 -14.26 -19.21 -0.54
C SER A 19 -14.89 -18.15 0.38
N GLU A 20 -14.13 -17.12 0.69
CA GLU A 20 -14.54 -16.02 1.56
C GLU A 20 -13.92 -14.70 1.08
N TYR A 21 -14.42 -13.61 1.61
CA TYR A 21 -13.80 -12.30 1.43
C TYR A 21 -12.70 -12.12 2.46
N VAL A 22 -11.58 -11.53 2.03
CA VAL A 22 -10.47 -11.22 2.92
C VAL A 22 -10.29 -9.71 3.03
N GLY A 23 -10.21 -9.24 4.28
CA GLY A 23 -9.86 -7.86 4.60
C GLY A 23 -8.37 -7.76 4.88
N LEU A 24 -7.73 -6.76 4.30
CA LEU A 24 -6.29 -6.52 4.38
C LEU A 24 -6.02 -5.06 4.73
N CYS A 25 -4.84 -4.81 5.30
CA CYS A 25 -4.37 -3.46 5.61
C CYS A 25 -2.94 -3.29 5.11
N ALA A 26 -2.70 -2.29 4.27
CA ALA A 26 -1.39 -2.08 3.65
C ALA A 26 -0.28 -1.84 4.69
N GLU A 27 -0.58 -1.11 5.77
CA GLU A 27 0.40 -0.78 6.81
C GLU A 27 0.69 -1.96 7.75
N PHE A 28 -0.15 -2.98 7.73
CA PHE A 28 0.00 -4.20 8.53
C PHE A 28 -0.14 -5.43 7.63
N PRO A 29 0.86 -5.69 6.77
CA PRO A 29 0.74 -6.74 5.75
C PRO A 29 0.62 -8.16 6.28
N SER A 30 0.96 -8.39 7.56
CA SER A 30 0.80 -9.70 8.19
C SER A 30 -0.61 -9.97 8.71
N LEU A 31 -1.48 -8.95 8.76
CA LEU A 31 -2.84 -9.09 9.26
C LEU A 31 -3.82 -9.34 8.13
N SER A 32 -4.78 -10.23 8.40
CA SER A 32 -5.89 -10.51 7.47
C SER A 32 -7.12 -10.93 8.27
N TRP A 33 -8.29 -10.77 7.65
CA TRP A 33 -9.55 -11.16 8.28
C TRP A 33 -10.50 -11.72 7.23
N LEU A 34 -10.95 -12.94 7.43
CA LEU A 34 -11.85 -13.63 6.50
C LEU A 34 -13.29 -13.55 6.99
N GLU A 35 -14.22 -13.30 6.08
CA GLU A 35 -15.64 -13.25 6.36
C GLU A 35 -16.47 -13.63 5.12
N ALA A 36 -17.72 -13.99 5.35
CA ALA A 36 -18.63 -14.39 4.29
C ALA A 36 -19.08 -13.22 3.41
N THR A 37 -19.03 -11.98 3.93
CA THR A 37 -19.43 -10.77 3.20
C THR A 37 -18.28 -9.76 3.17
N PRO A 38 -18.20 -8.90 2.12
CA PRO A 38 -17.15 -7.88 2.09
C PRO A 38 -17.30 -6.84 3.19
N GLU A 39 -18.53 -6.51 3.59
CA GLU A 39 -18.78 -5.57 4.67
C GLU A 39 -18.22 -6.08 6.00
N ASP A 40 -18.45 -7.36 6.29
CA ASP A 40 -17.96 -7.98 7.52
C ASP A 40 -16.43 -8.16 7.49
N ALA A 41 -15.87 -8.43 6.32
CA ALA A 41 -14.41 -8.50 6.16
C ALA A 41 -13.75 -7.16 6.46
N LEU A 42 -14.32 -6.07 5.97
CA LEU A 42 -13.83 -4.72 6.26
C LEU A 42 -13.94 -4.41 7.75
N LYS A 43 -15.09 -4.69 8.34
CA LYS A 43 -15.33 -4.46 9.77
C LYS A 43 -14.35 -5.24 10.63
N GLY A 44 -14.09 -6.50 10.26
CA GLY A 44 -13.18 -7.38 10.99
C GLY A 44 -11.73 -6.91 10.92
N ILE A 45 -11.24 -6.58 9.73
CA ILE A 45 -9.84 -6.11 9.60
C ILE A 45 -9.64 -4.77 10.31
N ARG A 46 -10.60 -3.85 10.25
CA ARG A 46 -10.51 -2.58 10.97
C ARG A 46 -10.45 -2.78 12.46
N SER A 47 -11.26 -3.70 13.00
CA SER A 47 -11.24 -4.05 14.42
C SER A 47 -9.89 -4.64 14.83
N LEU A 48 -9.35 -5.55 14.02
CA LEU A 48 -8.06 -6.18 14.27
C LEU A 48 -6.92 -5.16 14.27
N VAL A 49 -6.92 -4.25 13.31
CA VAL A 49 -5.91 -3.16 13.24
C VAL A 49 -5.98 -2.27 14.47
N ARG A 50 -7.19 -1.89 14.91
CA ARG A 50 -7.36 -1.07 16.12
C ARG A 50 -6.79 -1.75 17.36
N LYS A 51 -7.04 -3.04 17.52
CA LYS A 51 -6.48 -3.81 18.64
C LYS A 51 -4.96 -3.88 18.56
N THR A 52 -4.43 -4.10 17.38
CA THR A 52 -2.98 -4.16 17.14
C THR A 52 -2.31 -2.83 17.47
N VAL A 53 -2.90 -1.71 17.02
CA VAL A 53 -2.39 -0.38 17.33
C VAL A 53 -2.41 -0.13 18.84
N ALA A 54 -3.50 -0.50 19.53
CA ALA A 54 -3.59 -0.34 20.97
C ALA A 54 -2.53 -1.15 21.70
N ASP A 55 -2.26 -2.37 21.24
CA ASP A 55 -1.22 -3.23 21.82
C ASP A 55 0.19 -2.67 21.60
N LEU A 56 0.46 -2.14 20.40
CA LEU A 56 1.76 -1.51 20.11
C LEU A 56 1.99 -0.31 21.02
N LYS A 57 1.00 0.55 21.18
CA LYS A 57 1.08 1.73 22.05
C LYS A 57 1.31 1.33 23.52
N ARG A 58 0.60 0.31 23.97
CA ARG A 58 0.72 -0.17 25.35
C ARG A 58 2.12 -0.71 25.64
N ASN A 59 2.75 -1.32 24.66
CA ASN A 59 4.09 -1.89 24.77
C ASN A 59 5.20 -0.92 24.38
N ASN A 60 4.88 0.35 24.16
CA ASN A 60 5.83 1.38 23.70
C ASN A 60 6.52 1.02 22.38
N GLU A 61 5.83 0.28 21.52
CA GLU A 61 6.33 -0.07 20.20
C GLU A 61 5.82 0.95 19.18
N ALA A 62 6.60 1.16 18.11
CA ALA A 62 6.25 2.11 17.06
C ALA A 62 5.02 1.65 16.28
N VAL A 63 4.06 2.55 16.06
CA VAL A 63 2.90 2.33 15.21
C VAL A 63 3.25 2.80 13.80
N PRO A 64 3.02 1.98 12.75
CA PRO A 64 3.24 2.44 11.38
C PRO A 64 2.46 3.70 11.08
N GLU A 65 3.10 4.65 10.38
CA GLU A 65 2.41 5.84 9.92
C GLU A 65 1.45 5.48 8.79
N PRO A 66 0.17 5.93 8.86
CA PRO A 66 -0.77 5.67 7.75
C PRO A 66 -0.27 6.24 6.43
N ILE A 67 -0.39 5.44 5.37
CA ILE A 67 0.05 5.85 4.03
C ILE A 67 -0.71 7.09 3.56
N SER A 68 -2.00 7.18 3.90
CA SER A 68 -2.87 8.29 3.50
C SER A 68 -2.44 9.65 4.06
N THR A 69 -1.74 9.66 5.20
CA THR A 69 -1.31 10.90 5.86
C THR A 69 0.16 11.21 5.69
N ARG A 70 0.92 10.31 5.04
CA ARG A 70 2.34 10.55 4.74
C ARG A 70 2.50 11.63 3.69
N SER A 71 3.59 12.39 3.82
CA SER A 71 3.99 13.33 2.77
C SER A 71 4.86 12.60 1.75
N TYR A 72 4.61 12.85 0.48
CA TYR A 72 5.36 12.25 -0.61
C TYR A 72 6.00 13.35 -1.46
N SER A 73 7.31 13.22 -1.70
CA SER A 73 8.05 14.21 -2.48
C SER A 73 7.82 14.10 -3.98
N GLY A 74 7.32 12.95 -4.44
CA GLY A 74 7.26 12.63 -5.85
C GLY A 74 8.58 12.09 -6.42
N LYS A 75 9.60 11.92 -5.56
CA LYS A 75 10.89 11.37 -5.96
C LYS A 75 11.14 10.05 -5.25
N PHE A 76 11.51 9.03 -6.02
CA PHE A 76 11.92 7.74 -5.48
C PHE A 76 12.88 7.09 -6.47
N MET A 77 13.68 6.16 -5.96
CA MET A 77 14.69 5.46 -6.77
C MET A 77 14.18 4.07 -7.14
N VAL A 78 14.35 3.71 -8.39
CA VAL A 78 14.05 2.36 -8.89
C VAL A 78 15.35 1.75 -9.42
N ARG A 79 15.61 0.52 -9.02
CA ARG A 79 16.74 -0.26 -9.56
C ARG A 79 16.20 -1.28 -10.54
N VAL A 80 16.76 -1.29 -11.75
CA VAL A 80 16.39 -2.22 -12.82
C VAL A 80 17.64 -2.92 -13.34
N PRO A 81 17.53 -4.05 -14.02
CA PRO A 81 18.68 -4.67 -14.67
C PRO A 81 19.37 -3.69 -15.63
N PRO A 82 20.73 -3.75 -15.75
CA PRO A 82 21.44 -2.84 -16.65
C PRO A 82 20.94 -2.83 -18.09
N ALA A 83 20.50 -3.98 -18.61
CA ALA A 83 19.93 -4.07 -19.96
C ALA A 83 18.65 -3.22 -20.11
N VAL A 84 17.81 -3.19 -19.09
CA VAL A 84 16.58 -2.38 -19.06
C VAL A 84 16.95 -0.89 -19.00
N HIS A 85 17.92 -0.53 -18.17
CA HIS A 85 18.42 0.85 -18.09
C HIS A 85 18.93 1.33 -19.45
N ARG A 86 19.74 0.51 -20.12
CA ARG A 86 20.25 0.82 -21.47
C ARG A 86 19.12 1.05 -22.47
N LEU A 87 18.14 0.14 -22.48
CA LEU A 87 17.02 0.23 -23.41
C LEU A 87 16.22 1.52 -23.20
N LEU A 88 15.95 1.86 -21.95
CA LEU A 88 15.25 3.10 -21.61
C LEU A 88 16.05 4.34 -22.02
N ALA A 89 17.39 4.31 -21.84
CA ALA A 89 18.26 5.41 -22.25
C ALA A 89 18.23 5.60 -23.78
N ILE A 90 18.25 4.51 -24.54
CA ILE A 90 18.14 4.54 -26.00
C ILE A 90 16.80 5.14 -26.42
N GLN A 91 15.70 4.69 -25.84
CA GLN A 91 14.37 5.19 -26.16
C GLN A 91 14.24 6.69 -25.84
N ALA A 92 14.79 7.13 -24.72
CA ALA A 92 14.77 8.54 -24.34
C ALA A 92 15.55 9.40 -25.35
N ALA A 93 16.75 8.94 -25.73
CA ALA A 93 17.58 9.64 -26.69
C ALA A 93 16.90 9.75 -28.06
N GLU A 94 16.33 8.65 -28.55
CA GLU A 94 15.62 8.65 -29.84
C GLU A 94 14.36 9.51 -29.83
N SER A 95 13.70 9.65 -28.67
CA SER A 95 12.52 10.47 -28.51
C SER A 95 12.84 11.93 -28.20
N GLY A 96 14.11 12.26 -27.99
CA GLY A 96 14.53 13.63 -27.68
C GLY A 96 14.08 14.12 -26.33
N VAL A 97 13.88 13.22 -25.35
CA VAL A 97 13.47 13.56 -23.98
C VAL A 97 14.46 13.02 -22.98
N SER A 98 14.39 13.51 -21.74
CA SER A 98 15.22 12.98 -20.64
C SER A 98 14.74 11.58 -20.24
N LEU A 99 15.65 10.80 -19.66
CA LEU A 99 15.30 9.47 -19.12
C LEU A 99 14.17 9.59 -18.07
N ASN A 100 14.28 10.55 -17.17
CA ASN A 100 13.24 10.77 -16.15
C ASN A 100 11.88 11.08 -16.77
N ARG A 101 11.86 11.91 -17.82
CA ARG A 101 10.62 12.26 -18.49
C ARG A 101 9.99 11.06 -19.20
N LEU A 102 10.80 10.24 -19.86
CA LEU A 102 10.33 9.03 -20.52
C LEU A 102 9.72 8.07 -19.49
N VAL A 103 10.43 7.80 -18.39
CA VAL A 103 9.97 6.88 -17.35
C VAL A 103 8.71 7.41 -16.67
N SER A 104 8.67 8.69 -16.32
CA SER A 104 7.48 9.32 -15.75
C SER A 104 6.26 9.14 -16.66
N SER A 105 6.44 9.33 -17.97
CA SER A 105 5.38 9.13 -18.96
C SER A 105 4.86 7.68 -18.95
N LYS A 106 5.76 6.70 -18.82
CA LYS A 106 5.37 5.28 -18.79
C LYS A 106 4.64 4.90 -17.50
N LEU A 107 4.88 5.61 -16.41
CA LEU A 107 4.25 5.35 -15.10
C LEU A 107 2.91 6.06 -14.94
N SER A 108 2.58 6.93 -15.84
CA SER A 108 1.34 7.72 -15.76
C SER A 108 0.15 6.97 -16.33
#